data_29dc672613f4c36dfd5fc50315439494
#
_entry.id   29dc672613f4c36dfd5fc50315439494
#
_cell.length_a   1.000
_cell.length_b   1.000
_cell.length_c   1.000
_cell.angle_alpha   90.00
_cell.angle_beta   90.00
_cell.angle_gamma   90.00
#
_symmetry.space_group_name_H-M   'P 1'
#
loop_
_entity.id
_entity.type
_entity.pdbx_description
1 polymer ?
#
loop_
_entity_poly.entity_id
_entity_poly.type
_entity_poly.pdbx_seq_one_letter_code
_entity_poly.pdbx_strand_id
1 'polypeptide(L)'
;MKEEIHKLRSSILGNERNLWIQVPREVTHETGLLVVLDAELYRDRVRAPSIIEELVEQGTIDMPLVVYVSNGGIDARWEECPCYPPFAEFISQELYPWILKRYPFVNNTQNRVIAGLSYTGLAASYVALKSNDLFTKVISQSGSYWSNECELSRSLENSEQSSDLSFFLDVGDQETDINVQHKEDVFQEVSQIEGVERFRDALVKLGCTVRYERFDGGHSAGGWASILPRALRWALPKG
;
A
#
# COMPACT_ATOMS: atom_id res chain seq x y z
N MET A 1 -13.15 8.79 16.94
CA MET A 1 -12.06 9.17 16.01
C MET A 1 -12.31 10.59 15.52
N LYS A 2 -11.26 11.33 15.15
CA LYS A 2 -11.31 12.66 14.53
C LYS A 2 -10.77 12.54 13.12
N GLU A 3 -11.47 13.08 12.12
CA GLU A 3 -10.98 13.19 10.76
C GLU A 3 -10.46 14.60 10.50
N GLU A 4 -9.31 14.70 9.86
CA GLU A 4 -8.70 15.96 9.40
C GLU A 4 -8.45 15.87 7.90
N ILE A 5 -8.58 17.01 7.21
CA ILE A 5 -8.31 17.11 5.77
C ILE A 5 -7.20 18.13 5.57
N HIS A 6 -6.16 17.73 4.85
CA HIS A 6 -5.02 18.58 4.54
C HIS A 6 -4.68 18.51 3.05
N LYS A 7 -3.90 19.49 2.62
CA LYS A 7 -3.28 19.51 1.30
C LYS A 7 -1.76 19.53 1.48
N LEU A 8 -1.08 18.70 0.73
CA LEU A 8 0.37 18.63 0.67
C LEU A 8 0.80 18.91 -0.77
N ARG A 9 1.49 20.03 -0.98
CA ARG A 9 2.11 20.32 -2.25
C ARG A 9 3.48 19.65 -2.31
N SER A 10 3.65 18.79 -3.29
CA SER A 10 4.92 18.13 -3.57
C SER A 10 5.76 19.00 -4.51
N SER A 11 6.98 19.27 -4.09
CA SER A 11 8.00 19.90 -4.96
C SER A 11 8.66 18.85 -5.86
N ILE A 12 8.75 17.60 -5.40
CA ILE A 12 9.33 16.47 -6.13
C ILE A 12 8.43 16.09 -7.31
N LEU A 13 7.12 15.94 -7.06
CA LEU A 13 6.16 15.53 -8.09
C LEU A 13 5.55 16.71 -8.87
N GLY A 14 5.75 17.95 -8.41
CA GLY A 14 5.19 19.14 -9.03
C GLY A 14 3.66 19.28 -8.92
N ASN A 15 3.01 18.52 -8.04
CA ASN A 15 1.57 18.49 -7.88
C ASN A 15 1.12 18.64 -6.41
N GLU A 16 -0.19 18.55 -6.17
CA GLU A 16 -0.78 18.64 -4.83
C GLU A 16 -1.57 17.37 -4.52
N ARG A 17 -1.44 16.89 -3.26
CA ARG A 17 -2.18 15.74 -2.72
C ARG A 17 -3.17 16.19 -1.67
N ASN A 18 -4.39 15.68 -1.74
CA ASN A 18 -5.29 15.71 -0.61
C ASN A 18 -4.93 14.58 0.34
N LEU A 19 -4.91 14.89 1.62
CA LEU A 19 -4.65 13.94 2.69
C LEU A 19 -5.88 13.90 3.61
N TRP A 20 -6.49 12.74 3.79
CA TRP A 20 -7.51 12.52 4.81
C TRP A 20 -6.88 11.72 5.93
N ILE A 21 -7.00 12.24 7.15
CA ILE A 21 -6.30 11.68 8.29
C ILE A 21 -7.28 11.29 9.37
N GLN A 22 -7.27 10.01 9.72
CA GLN A 22 -8.01 9.52 10.87
C GLN A 22 -7.09 9.48 12.09
N VAL A 23 -7.35 10.39 13.03
CA VAL A 23 -6.56 10.53 14.25
C VAL A 23 -7.18 9.72 15.37
N PRO A 24 -6.44 8.81 16.03
CA PRO A 24 -6.95 8.08 17.19
C PRO A 24 -7.34 9.03 18.33
N ARG A 25 -8.36 8.68 19.12
CA ARG A 25 -8.76 9.45 20.29
C ARG A 25 -7.76 9.27 21.44
N GLU A 26 -7.27 8.06 21.58
CA GLU A 26 -6.28 7.70 22.58
C GLU A 26 -4.98 7.33 21.84
N VAL A 27 -3.89 7.91 22.29
CA VAL A 27 -2.56 7.72 21.74
C VAL A 27 -1.70 7.01 22.77
N THR A 28 -1.09 5.91 22.37
CA THR A 28 -0.12 5.18 23.18
C THR A 28 1.23 5.12 22.46
N HIS A 29 2.26 4.60 23.10
CA HIS A 29 3.56 4.34 22.46
C HIS A 29 3.50 3.22 21.40
N GLU A 30 2.41 2.45 21.39
CA GLU A 30 2.14 1.38 20.41
C GLU A 30 1.27 1.83 19.24
N THR A 31 0.78 3.09 19.27
CA THR A 31 -0.04 3.64 18.19
C THR A 31 0.70 3.52 16.85
N GLY A 32 0.19 2.69 15.96
CA GLY A 32 0.77 2.45 14.64
C GLY A 32 0.52 3.58 13.64
N LEU A 33 1.25 3.54 12.54
CA LEU A 33 1.03 4.38 11.36
C LEU A 33 0.58 3.50 10.19
N LEU A 34 -0.53 3.87 9.55
CA LEU A 34 -1.01 3.28 8.31
C LEU A 34 -1.09 4.35 7.23
N VAL A 35 -0.23 4.29 6.23
CA VAL A 35 -0.30 5.13 5.03
C VAL A 35 -1.03 4.35 3.94
N VAL A 36 -2.12 4.89 3.43
CA VAL A 36 -2.98 4.26 2.42
C VAL A 36 -2.92 5.07 1.13
N LEU A 37 -2.36 4.49 0.11
CA LEU A 37 -2.33 5.06 -1.24
C LEU A 37 -3.68 4.84 -1.94
N ASP A 38 -4.00 5.67 -2.95
CA ASP A 38 -5.29 5.59 -3.66
C ASP A 38 -6.49 5.88 -2.75
N ALA A 39 -6.41 7.02 -2.04
CA ALA A 39 -7.43 7.45 -1.08
C ALA A 39 -8.86 7.37 -1.64
N GLU A 40 -9.04 7.74 -2.91
CA GLU A 40 -10.32 7.78 -3.60
C GLU A 40 -10.97 6.38 -3.67
N LEU A 41 -10.18 5.36 -4.03
CA LEU A 41 -10.69 3.98 -4.08
C LEU A 41 -10.88 3.39 -2.68
N TYR A 42 -9.91 3.54 -1.80
CA TYR A 42 -10.00 2.98 -0.46
C TYR A 42 -11.11 3.59 0.38
N ARG A 43 -11.31 4.90 0.30
CA ARG A 43 -12.34 5.59 1.09
C ARG A 43 -13.74 5.38 0.52
N ASP A 44 -13.90 5.58 -0.79
CA ASP A 44 -15.21 5.70 -1.41
C ASP A 44 -15.77 4.35 -1.89
N ARG A 45 -14.90 3.44 -2.34
CA ARG A 45 -15.31 2.18 -2.95
C ARG A 45 -15.05 0.96 -2.06
N VAL A 46 -13.85 0.84 -1.50
CA VAL A 46 -13.48 -0.23 -0.54
C VAL A 46 -14.08 0.03 0.84
N ARG A 47 -14.33 1.29 1.19
CA ARG A 47 -14.87 1.74 2.49
C ARG A 47 -13.93 1.40 3.65
N ALA A 48 -12.64 1.51 3.42
CA ALA A 48 -11.61 1.22 4.41
C ALA A 48 -11.79 1.97 5.75
N PRO A 49 -12.25 3.26 5.80
CA PRO A 49 -12.52 3.93 7.06
C PRO A 49 -13.49 3.15 7.95
N SER A 50 -14.63 2.70 7.40
CA SER A 50 -15.64 1.95 8.15
C SER A 50 -15.13 0.57 8.58
N ILE A 51 -14.35 -0.10 7.72
CA ILE A 51 -13.74 -1.40 8.04
C ILE A 51 -12.77 -1.26 9.21
N ILE A 52 -11.93 -0.22 9.22
CA ILE A 52 -10.98 0.04 10.32
C ILE A 52 -11.75 0.33 11.61
N GLU A 53 -12.79 1.18 11.57
CA GLU A 53 -13.62 1.49 12.73
C GLU A 53 -14.25 0.23 13.33
N GLU A 54 -14.83 -0.63 12.48
CA GLU A 54 -15.43 -1.88 12.91
C GLU A 54 -14.41 -2.81 13.58
N LEU A 55 -13.20 -2.94 13.03
CA LEU A 55 -12.14 -3.76 13.63
C LEU A 55 -11.68 -3.22 14.99
N VAL A 56 -11.62 -1.91 15.15
CA VAL A 56 -11.30 -1.25 16.42
C VAL A 56 -12.41 -1.46 17.44
N GLU A 57 -13.69 -1.30 17.05
CA GLU A 57 -14.86 -1.55 17.91
C GLU A 57 -14.93 -3.01 18.36
N GLN A 58 -14.59 -3.94 17.48
CA GLN A 58 -14.46 -5.36 17.82
C GLN A 58 -13.23 -5.68 18.70
N GLY A 59 -12.37 -4.70 18.95
CA GLY A 59 -11.15 -4.87 19.73
C GLY A 59 -10.12 -5.83 19.10
N THR A 60 -10.12 -5.97 17.76
CA THR A 60 -9.21 -6.86 17.04
C THR A 60 -7.94 -6.17 16.56
N ILE A 61 -7.98 -4.85 16.43
CA ILE A 61 -6.82 -3.98 16.19
C ILE A 61 -6.92 -2.74 17.10
N ASP A 62 -5.79 -2.13 17.40
CA ASP A 62 -5.76 -0.79 17.98
C ASP A 62 -5.87 0.27 16.87
N MET A 63 -6.50 1.41 17.17
CA MET A 63 -6.68 2.48 16.18
C MET A 63 -5.32 3.09 15.80
N PRO A 64 -4.83 2.92 14.56
CA PRO A 64 -3.60 3.58 14.11
C PRO A 64 -3.90 5.05 13.73
N LEU A 65 -2.83 5.84 13.55
CA LEU A 65 -2.90 7.03 12.71
C LEU A 65 -3.05 6.56 11.25
N VAL A 66 -4.17 6.88 10.60
CA VAL A 66 -4.37 6.52 9.18
C VAL A 66 -4.22 7.76 8.32
N VAL A 67 -3.37 7.68 7.31
CA VAL A 67 -3.12 8.75 6.35
C VAL A 67 -3.49 8.25 4.96
N TYR A 68 -4.65 8.65 4.45
CA TYR A 68 -5.06 8.38 3.08
C TYR A 68 -4.49 9.44 2.15
N VAL A 69 -3.77 9.01 1.13
CA VAL A 69 -3.07 9.87 0.17
C VAL A 69 -3.78 9.80 -1.17
N SER A 70 -4.26 10.95 -1.67
CA SER A 70 -4.87 11.01 -2.99
C SER A 70 -3.88 10.75 -4.12
N ASN A 71 -4.39 10.31 -5.25
CA ASN A 71 -3.64 10.39 -6.50
C ASN A 71 -3.52 11.85 -6.96
N GLY A 72 -2.54 12.16 -7.81
CA GLY A 72 -2.39 13.46 -8.46
C GLY A 72 -3.33 13.66 -9.66
N GLY A 73 -4.33 12.77 -9.81
CA GLY A 73 -5.20 12.64 -10.95
C GLY A 73 -5.04 11.28 -11.63
N ILE A 74 -5.92 11.00 -12.61
CA ILE A 74 -5.91 9.69 -13.29
C ILE A 74 -4.60 9.45 -14.06
N ASP A 75 -4.09 10.47 -14.73
CA ASP A 75 -2.84 10.36 -15.50
C ASP A 75 -1.65 10.17 -14.59
N ALA A 76 -1.55 10.96 -13.50
CA ALA A 76 -0.50 10.82 -12.50
C ALA A 76 -0.45 9.42 -11.87
N ARG A 77 -1.61 8.77 -11.67
CA ARG A 77 -1.67 7.39 -11.17
C ARG A 77 -0.97 6.40 -12.10
N TRP A 78 -1.12 6.57 -13.42
CA TRP A 78 -0.47 5.72 -14.40
C TRP A 78 1.04 5.98 -14.54
N GLU A 79 1.49 7.20 -14.27
CA GLU A 79 2.89 7.61 -14.39
C GLU A 79 3.69 7.34 -13.10
N GLU A 80 3.07 7.61 -11.94
CA GLU A 80 3.76 7.61 -10.66
C GLU A 80 3.77 6.25 -9.96
N CYS A 81 2.81 5.35 -10.28
CA CYS A 81 2.72 4.07 -9.57
C CYS A 81 3.66 2.98 -10.09
N PRO A 82 3.98 2.85 -11.40
CA PRO A 82 4.84 1.78 -11.87
C PRO A 82 6.33 2.10 -11.60
N CYS A 83 6.81 1.74 -10.40
CA CYS A 83 8.23 1.80 -10.01
C CYS A 83 8.90 3.17 -10.25
N TYR A 84 8.18 4.27 -10.04
CA TYR A 84 8.66 5.62 -10.30
C TYR A 84 9.48 6.17 -9.12
N PRO A 85 10.82 6.39 -9.28
CA PRO A 85 11.67 6.84 -8.17
C PRO A 85 11.21 8.14 -7.50
N PRO A 86 10.78 9.20 -8.22
CA PRO A 86 10.30 10.42 -7.57
C PRO A 86 9.08 10.19 -6.67
N PHE A 87 8.24 9.18 -6.92
CA PHE A 87 7.14 8.87 -6.02
C PHE A 87 7.63 8.30 -4.69
N ALA A 88 8.65 7.45 -4.71
CA ALA A 88 9.28 6.95 -3.47
C ALA A 88 9.98 8.09 -2.70
N GLU A 89 10.61 9.02 -3.40
CA GLU A 89 11.21 10.22 -2.82
C GLU A 89 10.15 11.14 -2.20
N PHE A 90 9.03 11.38 -2.87
CA PHE A 90 7.90 12.13 -2.31
C PHE A 90 7.43 11.52 -0.99
N ILE A 91 7.21 10.21 -0.95
CA ILE A 91 6.79 9.52 0.28
C ILE A 91 7.83 9.69 1.39
N SER A 92 9.11 9.46 1.09
CA SER A 92 10.18 9.44 2.09
C SER A 92 10.66 10.83 2.52
N GLN A 93 10.71 11.80 1.61
CA GLN A 93 11.33 13.12 1.86
C GLN A 93 10.33 14.24 2.11
N GLU A 94 9.07 14.08 1.67
CA GLU A 94 8.04 15.11 1.86
C GLU A 94 6.88 14.62 2.75
N LEU A 95 6.20 13.52 2.39
CA LEU A 95 5.02 13.05 3.12
C LEU A 95 5.36 12.56 4.52
N TYR A 96 6.32 11.65 4.64
CA TYR A 96 6.66 11.05 5.94
C TYR A 96 7.19 12.09 6.94
N PRO A 97 8.13 12.99 6.60
CA PRO A 97 8.53 14.09 7.49
C PRO A 97 7.37 15.02 7.86
N TRP A 98 6.45 15.28 6.93
CA TRP A 98 5.24 16.07 7.21
C TRP A 98 4.35 15.38 8.25
N ILE A 99 4.16 14.05 8.15
CA ILE A 99 3.43 13.24 9.13
C ILE A 99 4.09 13.34 10.51
N LEU A 100 5.39 13.08 10.60
CA LEU A 100 6.12 13.08 11.87
C LEU A 100 6.10 14.45 12.56
N LYS A 101 6.21 15.53 11.81
CA LYS A 101 6.12 16.90 12.34
C LYS A 101 4.75 17.20 12.93
N ARG A 102 3.69 16.66 12.33
CA ARG A 102 2.31 16.97 12.73
C ARG A 102 1.77 16.00 13.79
N TYR A 103 2.22 14.76 13.74
CA TYR A 103 1.81 13.66 14.61
C TYR A 103 3.04 12.96 15.22
N PRO A 104 3.77 13.67 16.12
CA PRO A 104 5.05 13.18 16.64
C PRO A 104 4.94 11.88 17.45
N PHE A 105 3.75 11.49 17.87
CA PHE A 105 3.50 10.25 18.60
C PHE A 105 3.76 8.98 17.77
N VAL A 106 3.78 9.06 16.44
CA VAL A 106 4.13 7.91 15.59
C VAL A 106 5.61 7.83 15.23
N ASN A 107 6.44 8.73 15.76
CA ASN A 107 7.87 8.79 15.43
C ASN A 107 8.63 7.52 15.84
N ASN A 108 8.28 6.92 16.97
CA ASN A 108 8.96 5.75 17.52
C ASN A 108 8.18 4.44 17.35
N THR A 109 7.07 4.46 16.62
CA THR A 109 6.30 3.23 16.42
C THR A 109 7.03 2.24 15.53
N GLN A 110 7.00 0.96 15.94
CA GLN A 110 7.52 -0.15 15.13
C GLN A 110 6.48 -0.63 14.11
N ASN A 111 5.21 -0.26 14.28
CA ASN A 111 4.14 -0.62 13.36
C ASN A 111 3.93 0.47 12.31
N ARG A 112 4.75 0.48 11.27
CA ARG A 112 4.67 1.40 10.13
C ARG A 112 4.27 0.63 8.89
N VAL A 113 3.03 0.84 8.47
CA VAL A 113 2.40 0.11 7.38
C VAL A 113 2.14 1.04 6.19
N ILE A 114 2.46 0.58 4.98
CA ILE A 114 2.00 1.19 3.75
C ILE A 114 1.06 0.23 3.01
N ALA A 115 -0.05 0.75 2.51
CA ALA A 115 -1.07 -0.04 1.82
C ALA A 115 -1.41 0.55 0.45
N GLY A 116 -1.69 -0.32 -0.50
CA GLY A 116 -2.15 0.04 -1.84
C GLY A 116 -2.90 -1.10 -2.50
N LEU A 117 -3.61 -0.80 -3.58
CA LEU A 117 -4.32 -1.77 -4.41
C LEU A 117 -4.00 -1.59 -5.88
N SER A 118 -4.01 -2.68 -6.67
CA SER A 118 -3.72 -2.60 -8.10
C SER A 118 -2.38 -1.89 -8.36
N TYR A 119 -2.35 -0.84 -9.16
CA TYR A 119 -1.15 -0.03 -9.41
C TYR A 119 -0.56 0.58 -8.14
N THR A 120 -1.39 1.03 -7.21
CA THR A 120 -0.88 1.57 -5.94
C THR A 120 -0.41 0.47 -4.98
N GLY A 121 -0.83 -0.79 -5.18
CA GLY A 121 -0.24 -1.96 -4.50
C GLY A 121 1.20 -2.21 -4.95
N LEU A 122 1.48 -2.08 -6.25
CA LEU A 122 2.83 -2.07 -6.80
C LEU A 122 3.65 -0.91 -6.24
N ALA A 123 3.08 0.33 -6.25
CA ALA A 123 3.75 1.51 -5.72
C ALA A 123 4.09 1.40 -4.23
N ALA A 124 3.17 0.90 -3.40
CA ALA A 124 3.40 0.67 -1.97
C ALA A 124 4.59 -0.28 -1.73
N SER A 125 4.65 -1.36 -2.50
CA SER A 125 5.75 -2.32 -2.43
C SER A 125 7.07 -1.72 -2.89
N TYR A 126 7.06 -0.98 -4.01
CA TYR A 126 8.24 -0.28 -4.51
C TYR A 126 8.78 0.73 -3.52
N VAL A 127 7.90 1.57 -2.95
CA VAL A 127 8.26 2.56 -1.92
C VAL A 127 8.90 1.88 -0.72
N ALA A 128 8.31 0.84 -0.17
CA ALA A 128 8.85 0.14 0.99
C ALA A 128 10.24 -0.46 0.73
N LEU A 129 10.44 -1.06 -0.44
CA LEU A 129 11.73 -1.64 -0.86
C LEU A 129 12.82 -0.58 -1.10
N LYS A 130 12.45 0.66 -1.45
CA LYS A 130 13.40 1.75 -1.75
C LYS A 130 13.65 2.70 -0.58
N SER A 131 12.80 2.71 0.45
CA SER A 131 12.78 3.74 1.49
C SER A 131 13.44 3.30 2.81
N ASN A 132 14.48 2.50 2.78
CA ASN A 132 15.34 2.11 3.92
C ASN A 132 14.64 2.22 5.31
N ASP A 133 13.91 1.19 5.73
CA ASP A 133 13.29 1.07 7.05
C ASP A 133 12.16 2.09 7.38
N LEU A 134 11.67 2.81 6.38
CA LEU A 134 10.58 3.76 6.58
C LEU A 134 9.29 3.04 6.98
N PHE A 135 9.03 1.92 6.35
CA PHE A 135 7.92 1.01 6.64
C PHE A 135 8.45 -0.35 7.07
N THR A 136 7.71 -1.04 7.91
CA THR A 136 8.03 -2.41 8.35
C THR A 136 7.12 -3.45 7.70
N LYS A 137 5.94 -3.02 7.28
CA LYS A 137 4.94 -3.89 6.65
C LYS A 137 4.29 -3.24 5.43
N VAL A 138 3.94 -4.08 4.47
CA VAL A 138 3.24 -3.69 3.24
C VAL A 138 1.96 -4.49 3.11
N ILE A 139 0.85 -3.82 2.80
CA ILE A 139 -0.38 -4.46 2.31
C ILE A 139 -0.51 -4.12 0.84
N SER A 140 -0.48 -5.14 -0.02
CA SER A 140 -0.66 -4.96 -1.47
C SER A 140 -1.81 -5.84 -1.95
N GLN A 141 -2.94 -5.19 -2.23
CA GLN A 141 -4.14 -5.85 -2.70
C GLN A 141 -4.17 -5.89 -4.23
N SER A 142 -4.14 -7.09 -4.78
CA SER A 142 -4.08 -7.31 -6.24
C SER A 142 -3.05 -6.39 -6.92
N GLY A 143 -1.82 -6.32 -6.39
CA GLY A 143 -0.77 -5.42 -6.90
C GLY A 143 -0.42 -5.70 -8.36
N SER A 144 -0.32 -4.66 -9.20
CA SER A 144 -0.10 -4.78 -10.65
C SER A 144 1.37 -5.10 -11.00
N TYR A 145 1.91 -6.19 -10.44
CA TYR A 145 3.32 -6.59 -10.62
C TYR A 145 3.67 -7.09 -12.02
N TRP A 146 2.68 -7.25 -12.90
CA TRP A 146 2.86 -7.49 -14.32
C TRP A 146 3.43 -6.27 -15.06
N SER A 147 3.33 -5.07 -14.46
CA SER A 147 3.75 -3.80 -15.08
C SER A 147 5.20 -3.85 -15.54
N ASN A 148 5.47 -3.28 -16.72
CA ASN A 148 6.78 -3.25 -17.37
C ASN A 148 7.45 -4.64 -17.43
N GLU A 149 6.69 -5.65 -17.88
CA GLU A 149 7.18 -7.04 -17.98
C GLU A 149 7.67 -7.59 -16.63
N CYS A 150 6.91 -7.34 -15.55
CA CYS A 150 7.28 -7.75 -14.18
C CYS A 150 8.60 -7.13 -13.67
N GLU A 151 8.88 -5.88 -14.04
CA GLU A 151 10.15 -5.19 -13.74
C GLU A 151 10.54 -5.28 -12.26
N LEU A 152 9.60 -5.02 -11.33
CA LEU A 152 9.92 -5.06 -9.90
C LEU A 152 10.38 -6.45 -9.46
N SER A 153 9.69 -7.51 -9.87
CA SER A 153 10.05 -8.89 -9.55
C SER A 153 11.43 -9.24 -10.10
N ARG A 154 11.70 -8.93 -11.38
CA ARG A 154 13.00 -9.17 -12.02
C ARG A 154 14.14 -8.40 -11.35
N SER A 155 13.87 -7.17 -10.88
CA SER A 155 14.91 -6.38 -10.20
C SER A 155 15.32 -6.98 -8.86
N LEU A 156 14.41 -7.67 -8.17
CA LEU A 156 14.69 -8.34 -6.90
C LEU A 156 15.43 -9.67 -7.08
N GLU A 157 15.19 -10.39 -8.16
CA GLU A 157 15.83 -11.69 -8.43
C GLU A 157 17.36 -11.61 -8.50
N ASN A 158 17.88 -10.44 -8.86
CA ASN A 158 19.32 -10.17 -8.97
C ASN A 158 19.89 -9.39 -7.77
N SER A 159 19.08 -9.17 -6.72
CA SER A 159 19.53 -8.45 -5.54
C SER A 159 20.23 -9.39 -4.55
N GLU A 160 21.40 -8.98 -4.10
CA GLU A 160 22.15 -9.65 -3.01
C GLU A 160 21.75 -9.09 -1.62
N GLN A 161 20.89 -8.09 -1.57
CA GLN A 161 20.46 -7.47 -0.31
C GLN A 161 19.33 -8.28 0.30
N SER A 162 19.41 -8.57 1.59
CA SER A 162 18.27 -9.10 2.37
C SER A 162 17.39 -7.95 2.87
N SER A 163 16.12 -8.25 3.13
CA SER A 163 15.19 -7.26 3.67
C SER A 163 14.30 -7.89 4.76
N ASP A 164 14.19 -7.19 5.89
CA ASP A 164 13.32 -7.59 7.01
C ASP A 164 11.86 -7.16 6.83
N LEU A 165 11.50 -6.65 5.65
CA LEU A 165 10.13 -6.24 5.34
C LEU A 165 9.17 -7.43 5.39
N SER A 166 7.96 -7.15 5.85
CA SER A 166 6.87 -8.13 5.85
C SER A 166 5.77 -7.69 4.90
N PHE A 167 5.28 -8.62 4.07
CA PHE A 167 4.27 -8.35 3.05
C PHE A 167 3.01 -9.17 3.28
N PHE A 168 1.85 -8.52 3.19
CA PHE A 168 0.58 -9.16 2.93
C PHE A 168 0.23 -8.92 1.47
N LEU A 169 0.22 -9.98 0.69
CA LEU A 169 -0.15 -9.95 -0.72
C LEU A 169 -1.47 -10.69 -0.90
N ASP A 170 -2.40 -10.12 -1.60
CA ASP A 170 -3.61 -10.82 -2.00
C ASP A 170 -3.90 -10.69 -3.48
N VAL A 171 -4.75 -11.56 -4.01
CA VAL A 171 -5.26 -11.52 -5.38
C VAL A 171 -6.56 -12.30 -5.48
N GLY A 172 -7.50 -11.83 -6.29
CA GLY A 172 -8.73 -12.57 -6.57
C GLY A 172 -8.47 -13.79 -7.46
N ASP A 173 -9.17 -14.90 -7.19
CA ASP A 173 -9.03 -16.16 -7.94
C ASP A 173 -9.57 -16.07 -9.38
N GLN A 174 -10.37 -15.01 -9.68
CA GLN A 174 -10.90 -14.71 -11.01
C GLN A 174 -10.04 -13.69 -11.79
N GLU A 175 -8.91 -13.23 -11.26
CA GLU A 175 -8.01 -12.29 -11.93
C GLU A 175 -7.05 -13.01 -12.90
N THR A 176 -7.63 -13.73 -13.86
CA THR A 176 -6.95 -14.66 -14.75
C THR A 176 -6.68 -14.09 -16.16
N ASP A 177 -7.13 -12.86 -16.44
CA ASP A 177 -6.99 -12.26 -17.76
C ASP A 177 -5.52 -12.04 -18.11
N ILE A 178 -5.15 -12.39 -19.35
CA ILE A 178 -3.83 -12.23 -19.95
C ILE A 178 -3.94 -11.43 -21.25
N ASN A 179 -2.85 -10.82 -21.68
CA ASN A 179 -2.79 -10.04 -22.92
C ASN A 179 -3.80 -8.91 -22.96
N VAL A 180 -3.91 -8.16 -21.85
CA VAL A 180 -4.85 -7.04 -21.69
C VAL A 180 -4.16 -5.71 -22.05
N GLN A 181 -4.75 -4.97 -22.99
CA GLN A 181 -4.34 -3.60 -23.28
C GLN A 181 -5.13 -2.64 -22.39
N HIS A 182 -4.46 -1.98 -21.43
CA HIS A 182 -5.09 -1.01 -20.53
C HIS A 182 -5.13 0.40 -21.12
N LYS A 183 -4.06 0.81 -21.80
CA LYS A 183 -3.94 2.04 -22.59
C LYS A 183 -2.80 1.86 -23.61
N GLU A 184 -2.57 2.84 -24.50
CA GLU A 184 -1.65 2.75 -25.63
C GLU A 184 -0.28 2.13 -25.28
N ASP A 185 0.31 2.56 -24.15
CA ASP A 185 1.64 2.13 -23.71
C ASP A 185 1.62 1.19 -22.49
N VAL A 186 0.45 0.65 -22.11
CA VAL A 186 0.31 -0.20 -20.91
C VAL A 186 -0.32 -1.52 -21.27
N PHE A 187 0.51 -2.54 -21.37
CA PHE A 187 0.14 -3.89 -21.73
C PHE A 187 0.44 -4.87 -20.59
N GLN A 188 -0.52 -5.71 -20.30
CA GLN A 188 -0.44 -6.78 -19.30
C GLN A 188 -0.32 -8.11 -20.03
N GLU A 189 0.86 -8.70 -20.04
CA GLU A 189 1.10 -9.99 -20.71
C GLU A 189 0.60 -11.17 -19.90
N VAL A 190 0.86 -11.14 -18.59
CA VAL A 190 0.52 -12.22 -17.65
C VAL A 190 -0.70 -11.84 -16.81
N SER A 191 -1.35 -12.84 -16.23
CA SER A 191 -2.48 -12.58 -15.33
C SER A 191 -2.04 -11.82 -14.06
N GLN A 192 -3.01 -11.16 -13.42
CA GLN A 192 -2.77 -10.53 -12.12
C GLN A 192 -2.25 -11.54 -11.10
N ILE A 193 -2.82 -12.76 -11.11
CA ILE A 193 -2.39 -13.86 -10.24
C ILE A 193 -0.91 -14.18 -10.48
N GLU A 194 -0.52 -14.39 -11.73
CA GLU A 194 0.86 -14.72 -12.07
C GLU A 194 1.83 -13.60 -11.70
N GLY A 195 1.46 -12.33 -11.94
CA GLY A 195 2.26 -11.18 -11.54
C GLY A 195 2.50 -11.13 -10.03
N VAL A 196 1.44 -11.33 -9.23
CA VAL A 196 1.55 -11.35 -7.75
C VAL A 196 2.37 -12.55 -7.27
N GLU A 197 2.22 -13.72 -7.88
CA GLU A 197 2.96 -14.93 -7.47
C GLU A 197 4.46 -14.82 -7.80
N ARG A 198 4.81 -14.28 -8.98
CA ARG A 198 6.21 -13.99 -9.31
C ARG A 198 6.84 -13.02 -8.33
N PHE A 199 6.12 -11.97 -7.94
CA PHE A 199 6.60 -11.01 -6.95
C PHE A 199 6.76 -11.64 -5.57
N ARG A 200 5.79 -12.46 -5.11
CA ARG A 200 5.90 -13.24 -3.88
C ARG A 200 7.19 -14.06 -3.86
N ASP A 201 7.44 -14.79 -4.92
CA ASP A 201 8.60 -15.69 -4.99
C ASP A 201 9.93 -14.91 -4.98
N ALA A 202 9.97 -13.75 -5.62
CA ALA A 202 11.12 -12.84 -5.56
C ALA A 202 11.34 -12.29 -4.14
N LEU A 203 10.27 -11.90 -3.43
CA LEU A 203 10.36 -11.44 -2.03
C LEU A 203 10.86 -12.53 -1.08
N VAL A 204 10.39 -13.76 -1.25
CA VAL A 204 10.85 -14.90 -0.44
C VAL A 204 12.35 -15.15 -0.64
N LYS A 205 12.83 -15.07 -1.88
CA LYS A 205 14.28 -15.16 -2.18
C LYS A 205 15.08 -14.04 -1.53
N LEU A 206 14.50 -12.83 -1.46
CA LEU A 206 15.11 -11.66 -0.82
C LEU A 206 15.15 -11.78 0.73
N GLY A 207 14.48 -12.77 1.32
CA GLY A 207 14.41 -12.99 2.77
C GLY A 207 13.24 -12.29 3.45
N CYS A 208 12.33 -11.64 2.71
CA CYS A 208 11.14 -11.01 3.27
C CYS A 208 10.17 -12.05 3.86
N THR A 209 9.45 -11.66 4.90
CA THR A 209 8.30 -12.42 5.39
C THR A 209 7.09 -12.14 4.50
N VAL A 210 6.52 -13.17 3.87
CA VAL A 210 5.39 -13.00 2.97
C VAL A 210 4.19 -13.82 3.43
N ARG A 211 3.05 -13.15 3.65
CA ARG A 211 1.73 -13.77 3.73
C ARG A 211 1.00 -13.55 2.43
N TYR A 212 0.65 -14.62 1.75
CA TYR A 212 -0.07 -14.59 0.48
C TYR A 212 -1.44 -15.23 0.66
N GLU A 213 -2.50 -14.57 0.20
CA GLU A 213 -3.87 -15.08 0.23
C GLU A 213 -4.56 -14.89 -1.12
N ARG A 214 -5.39 -15.84 -1.50
CA ARG A 214 -6.37 -15.69 -2.57
C ARG A 214 -7.75 -15.44 -1.96
N PHE A 215 -8.54 -14.56 -2.59
CA PHE A 215 -9.94 -14.35 -2.23
C PHE A 215 -10.86 -14.74 -3.40
N ASP A 216 -12.07 -15.15 -3.07
CA ASP A 216 -13.12 -15.43 -4.07
C ASP A 216 -13.57 -14.10 -4.70
N GLY A 217 -13.23 -13.89 -5.98
CA GLY A 217 -13.58 -12.70 -6.72
C GLY A 217 -12.54 -12.26 -7.73
N GLY A 218 -12.85 -11.15 -8.39
CA GLY A 218 -11.99 -10.51 -9.39
C GLY A 218 -11.46 -9.15 -8.92
N HIS A 219 -10.85 -8.42 -9.84
CA HIS A 219 -10.21 -7.11 -9.63
C HIS A 219 -11.24 -6.01 -9.32
N SER A 220 -11.76 -5.99 -8.11
CA SER A 220 -12.89 -5.14 -7.73
C SER A 220 -12.82 -4.64 -6.30
N ALA A 221 -13.46 -3.48 -6.06
CA ALA A 221 -13.55 -2.91 -4.73
C ALA A 221 -14.23 -3.83 -3.71
N GLY A 222 -15.20 -4.64 -4.14
CA GLY A 222 -15.87 -5.63 -3.29
C GLY A 222 -14.92 -6.75 -2.86
N GLY A 223 -14.10 -7.26 -3.80
CA GLY A 223 -13.06 -8.24 -3.49
C GLY A 223 -12.06 -7.69 -2.48
N TRP A 224 -11.51 -6.52 -2.74
CA TRP A 224 -10.55 -5.87 -1.82
C TRP A 224 -11.15 -5.57 -0.44
N ALA A 225 -12.42 -5.13 -0.38
CA ALA A 225 -13.11 -4.91 0.88
C ALA A 225 -13.27 -6.21 1.70
N SER A 226 -13.49 -7.35 1.04
CA SER A 226 -13.69 -8.63 1.71
C SER A 226 -12.43 -9.16 2.40
N ILE A 227 -11.26 -8.91 1.82
CA ILE A 227 -9.97 -9.40 2.35
C ILE A 227 -9.27 -8.38 3.26
N LEU A 228 -9.55 -7.08 3.12
CA LEU A 228 -8.92 -6.01 3.88
C LEU A 228 -8.92 -6.23 5.42
N PRO A 229 -10.00 -6.74 6.05
CA PRO A 229 -9.99 -7.02 7.49
C PRO A 229 -8.90 -8.02 7.92
N ARG A 230 -8.56 -9.01 7.08
CA ARG A 230 -7.49 -9.97 7.36
C ARG A 230 -6.12 -9.32 7.26
N ALA A 231 -5.92 -8.51 6.21
CA ALA A 231 -4.68 -7.76 6.00
C ALA A 231 -4.41 -6.79 7.17
N LEU A 232 -5.44 -6.07 7.62
CA LEU A 232 -5.32 -5.12 8.74
C LEU A 232 -5.01 -5.82 10.06
N ARG A 233 -5.69 -6.92 10.39
CA ARG A 233 -5.38 -7.69 11.62
C ARG A 233 -3.96 -8.26 11.61
N TRP A 234 -3.46 -8.65 10.43
CA TRP A 234 -2.08 -9.10 10.30
C TRP A 234 -1.08 -7.95 10.45
N ALA A 235 -1.35 -6.80 9.83
CA ALA A 235 -0.43 -5.67 9.83
C ALA A 235 -0.41 -4.93 11.17
N LEU A 236 -1.56 -4.79 11.82
CA LEU A 236 -1.80 -3.97 13.01
C LEU A 236 -2.45 -4.83 14.12
N PRO A 237 -1.80 -5.93 14.56
CA PRO A 237 -2.36 -6.74 15.63
C PRO A 237 -2.50 -5.89 16.88
N LYS A 238 -3.51 -6.22 17.69
CA LYS A 238 -3.66 -5.63 19.01
C LYS A 238 -2.46 -6.02 19.89
N GLY A 239 -1.87 -5.03 20.54
CA GLY A 239 -0.80 -5.20 21.51
C GLY A 239 -1.25 -5.87 22.81
#